data_4cc61df2c0f88e9b7e4b93a3d0c144c4
#
_entry.id   4cc61df2c0f88e9b7e4b93a3d0c144c4
#
_cell.length_a   1.000
_cell.length_b   1.000
_cell.length_c   1.000
_cell.angle_alpha   90.00
_cell.angle_beta   90.00
_cell.angle_gamma   90.00
#
_symmetry.space_group_name_H-M   'P 1'
#
loop_
_entity.id
_entity.type
_entity.pdbx_description
1 polymer ?
#
loop_
_entity_poly.entity_id
_entity_poly.type
_entity_poly.pdbx_seq_one_letter_code
_entity_poly.pdbx_strand_id
1 'polypeptide(L)'
;MTSRPHGIDGWGYPNQEYAPEPYVMTQAPRCALVVTPHPDDAEGGCGATMAKWITESGTKVVILMCTNGNKGTGDRAFTPEGLAATREIEQQNAARVLGVSEVVFLRYGDGELEDTYQYRGEVVRQIRRHKPDVIFGIDPYRVTSHTHRDHRHSGQAALDAAYSYAWSWLDFPEQIAAEGLEPHQVGEALLWGSERPDTFVSINEQHILMKAAALSQHASQISARTASQRLERMTEGCRLQGERCGVPYAEGFRRIQFNLGSDEWWLLNR
;
A
#
# COMPACT_ATOMS: atom_id res chain seq x y z
N MET A 1 30.98 4.91 31.87
CA MET A 1 30.44 4.05 30.79
C MET A 1 29.04 4.50 30.54
N THR A 2 28.83 5.31 29.51
CA THR A 2 27.49 5.81 29.12
C THR A 2 26.78 4.63 28.49
N SER A 3 25.65 4.21 29.06
CA SER A 3 24.75 3.22 28.49
C SER A 3 24.31 3.71 27.10
N ARG A 4 24.59 2.93 26.07
CA ARG A 4 24.06 3.20 24.73
C ARG A 4 22.53 3.18 24.81
N PRO A 5 21.82 4.07 24.10
CA PRO A 5 20.37 3.99 24.04
C PRO A 5 19.97 2.61 23.51
N HIS A 6 19.03 1.97 24.20
CA HIS A 6 18.52 0.66 23.82
C HIS A 6 17.91 0.76 22.42
N GLY A 7 18.27 -0.16 21.54
CA GLY A 7 17.58 -0.38 20.30
C GLY A 7 18.34 -0.15 18.99
N ILE A 8 19.57 0.31 19.03
CA ILE A 8 20.37 0.51 17.82
C ILE A 8 21.66 -0.28 17.91
N ASP A 9 21.94 -1.14 16.93
CA ASP A 9 23.25 -1.80 16.82
C ASP A 9 24.33 -0.80 16.35
N GLY A 10 25.56 -1.26 16.27
CA GLY A 10 26.71 -0.42 15.91
C GLY A 10 26.65 0.16 14.48
N TRP A 11 25.65 -0.20 13.68
CA TRP A 11 25.43 0.21 12.29
C TRP A 11 24.18 1.09 12.12
N GLY A 12 23.48 1.41 13.22
CA GLY A 12 22.28 2.26 13.18
C GLY A 12 20.99 1.50 12.85
N TYR A 13 21.02 0.18 12.76
CA TYR A 13 19.80 -0.60 12.59
C TYR A 13 19.12 -0.88 13.93
N PRO A 14 17.77 -0.85 14.00
CA PRO A 14 17.06 -1.25 15.18
C PRO A 14 17.43 -2.70 15.54
N ASN A 15 17.80 -2.97 16.78
CA ASN A 15 17.99 -4.34 17.22
C ASN A 15 16.64 -5.07 17.34
N GLN A 16 16.69 -6.39 17.55
CA GLN A 16 15.47 -7.21 17.62
C GLN A 16 14.55 -6.87 18.80
N GLU A 17 15.03 -6.12 19.78
CA GLU A 17 14.28 -5.72 20.98
C GLU A 17 13.52 -4.40 20.78
N TYR A 18 13.79 -3.66 19.68
CA TYR A 18 13.05 -2.43 19.38
C TYR A 18 11.65 -2.75 18.86
N ALA A 19 10.69 -2.70 19.75
CA ALA A 19 9.25 -2.75 19.41
C ALA A 19 8.64 -1.40 19.81
N PRO A 20 8.36 -0.50 18.84
CA PRO A 20 7.67 0.74 19.15
C PRO A 20 6.28 0.44 19.70
N GLU A 21 5.79 1.31 20.58
CA GLU A 21 4.41 1.23 21.06
C GLU A 21 3.47 1.31 19.85
N PRO A 22 2.43 0.45 19.79
CA PRO A 22 1.49 0.44 18.70
C PRO A 22 0.75 1.79 18.60
N TYR A 23 0.83 2.42 17.43
CA TYR A 23 0.12 3.66 17.17
C TYR A 23 -1.21 3.39 16.46
N VAL A 24 -2.32 3.81 17.06
CA VAL A 24 -3.65 3.74 16.40
C VAL A 24 -3.91 5.08 15.72
N MET A 25 -3.95 5.06 14.38
CA MET A 25 -4.23 6.23 13.58
C MET A 25 -5.71 6.61 13.69
N THR A 26 -5.97 7.82 14.18
CA THR A 26 -7.33 8.34 14.42
C THR A 26 -7.82 9.31 13.34
N GLN A 27 -6.90 9.87 12.55
CA GLN A 27 -7.22 10.83 11.50
C GLN A 27 -7.07 10.18 10.12
N ALA A 28 -8.11 10.32 9.30
CA ALA A 28 -8.06 9.92 7.90
C ALA A 28 -7.47 11.05 7.03
N PRO A 29 -6.69 10.73 5.99
CA PRO A 29 -6.21 11.73 5.03
C PRO A 29 -7.35 12.25 4.16
N ARG A 30 -7.15 13.41 3.54
CA ARG A 30 -8.07 13.92 2.50
C ARG A 30 -7.95 13.12 1.21
N CYS A 31 -6.73 12.72 0.87
CA CYS A 31 -6.43 11.93 -0.31
C CYS A 31 -5.39 10.85 0.02
N ALA A 32 -5.62 9.64 -0.48
CA ALA A 32 -4.68 8.53 -0.39
C ALA A 32 -4.42 7.93 -1.78
N LEU A 33 -3.16 7.64 -2.09
CA LEU A 33 -2.75 6.91 -3.29
C LEU A 33 -2.27 5.52 -2.89
N VAL A 34 -2.89 4.48 -3.45
CA VAL A 34 -2.53 3.08 -3.21
C VAL A 34 -1.73 2.57 -4.39
N VAL A 35 -0.42 2.39 -4.22
CA VAL A 35 0.47 1.80 -5.23
C VAL A 35 0.52 0.30 -5.00
N THR A 36 -0.05 -0.45 -5.93
CA THR A 36 -0.26 -1.89 -5.78
C THR A 36 0.28 -2.68 -6.97
N PRO A 37 0.98 -3.81 -6.72
CA PRO A 37 1.61 -4.56 -7.80
C PRO A 37 0.61 -5.28 -8.70
N HIS A 38 -0.36 -6.03 -8.14
CA HIS A 38 -1.32 -6.81 -8.92
C HIS A 38 -2.77 -6.50 -8.54
N PRO A 39 -3.73 -6.76 -9.46
CA PRO A 39 -5.14 -6.74 -9.11
C PRO A 39 -5.45 -7.72 -7.98
N ASP A 40 -6.09 -7.26 -6.90
CA ASP A 40 -6.43 -7.90 -5.61
C ASP A 40 -5.52 -7.55 -4.41
N ASP A 41 -4.26 -7.16 -4.62
CA ASP A 41 -3.31 -6.89 -3.53
C ASP A 41 -3.75 -5.70 -2.65
N ALA A 42 -4.30 -4.63 -3.25
CA ALA A 42 -4.78 -3.45 -2.51
C ALA A 42 -5.95 -3.80 -1.59
N GLU A 43 -6.92 -4.54 -2.11
CA GLU A 43 -8.07 -5.02 -1.34
C GLU A 43 -7.61 -5.96 -0.22
N GLY A 44 -6.66 -6.85 -0.52
CA GLY A 44 -6.05 -7.75 0.47
C GLY A 44 -5.27 -7.01 1.55
N GLY A 45 -4.53 -5.99 1.18
CA GLY A 45 -3.60 -5.26 2.05
C GLY A 45 -4.24 -4.20 2.93
N CYS A 46 -5.09 -3.34 2.35
CA CYS A 46 -5.67 -2.17 3.02
C CYS A 46 -7.16 -1.94 2.72
N GLY A 47 -7.87 -2.97 2.25
CA GLY A 47 -9.26 -2.85 1.79
C GLY A 47 -10.23 -2.35 2.85
N ALA A 48 -10.10 -2.78 4.10
CA ALA A 48 -10.98 -2.33 5.19
C ALA A 48 -10.64 -0.90 5.63
N THR A 49 -9.38 -0.50 5.59
CA THR A 49 -8.94 0.89 5.81
C THR A 49 -9.48 1.81 4.71
N MET A 50 -9.37 1.40 3.45
CA MET A 50 -9.98 2.15 2.33
C MET A 50 -11.49 2.32 2.53
N ALA A 51 -12.20 1.21 2.84
CA ALA A 51 -13.64 1.24 3.11
C ALA A 51 -14.00 2.24 4.21
N LYS A 52 -13.30 2.18 5.34
CA LYS A 52 -13.50 3.11 6.46
C LYS A 52 -13.29 4.57 6.04
N TRP A 53 -12.14 4.89 5.48
CA TRP A 53 -11.79 6.27 5.18
C TRP A 53 -12.71 6.88 4.12
N ILE A 54 -13.13 6.08 3.12
CA ILE A 54 -14.08 6.53 2.10
C ILE A 54 -15.46 6.79 2.73
N THR A 55 -15.99 5.83 3.51
CA THR A 55 -17.37 5.91 4.01
C THR A 55 -17.54 6.85 5.20
N GLU A 56 -16.56 6.90 6.11
CA GLU A 56 -16.68 7.70 7.33
C GLU A 56 -16.09 9.10 7.19
N SER A 57 -15.07 9.28 6.33
CA SER A 57 -14.32 10.54 6.24
C SER A 57 -14.37 11.20 4.87
N GLY A 58 -14.93 10.52 3.86
CA GLY A 58 -14.97 11.06 2.49
C GLY A 58 -13.59 11.16 1.83
N THR A 59 -12.62 10.36 2.29
CA THR A 59 -11.27 10.33 1.72
C THR A 59 -11.33 9.98 0.22
N LYS A 60 -10.67 10.78 -0.61
CA LYS A 60 -10.42 10.43 -1.99
C LYS A 60 -9.36 9.34 -2.05
N VAL A 61 -9.72 8.13 -2.47
CA VAL A 61 -8.77 7.04 -2.69
C VAL A 61 -8.57 6.81 -4.17
N VAL A 62 -7.31 6.75 -4.60
CA VAL A 62 -6.89 6.40 -5.97
C VAL A 62 -6.01 5.15 -5.89
N ILE A 63 -6.26 4.18 -6.76
CA ILE A 63 -5.41 2.98 -6.90
C ILE A 63 -4.55 3.14 -8.15
N LEU A 64 -3.23 3.03 -7.98
CA LEU A 64 -2.25 2.89 -9.05
C LEU A 64 -1.86 1.43 -9.19
N MET A 65 -2.42 0.78 -10.21
CA MET A 65 -2.17 -0.61 -10.54
C MET A 65 -0.94 -0.74 -11.42
N CYS A 66 0.14 -1.34 -10.90
CA CYS A 66 1.43 -1.37 -11.57
C CYS A 66 1.44 -2.41 -12.71
N THR A 67 1.04 -3.64 -12.43
CA THR A 67 1.00 -4.71 -13.44
C THR A 67 -0.42 -5.11 -13.80
N ASN A 68 -0.54 -5.85 -14.89
CA ASN A 68 -1.84 -6.37 -15.35
C ASN A 68 -2.15 -7.78 -14.82
N GLY A 69 -1.25 -8.39 -14.05
CA GLY A 69 -1.44 -9.71 -13.45
C GLY A 69 -1.64 -10.85 -14.45
N ASN A 70 -1.10 -10.73 -15.67
CA ASN A 70 -1.37 -11.60 -16.81
C ASN A 70 -0.78 -13.02 -16.72
N LYS A 71 -0.07 -13.33 -15.62
CA LYS A 71 0.51 -14.67 -15.40
C LYS A 71 0.00 -15.34 -14.12
N GLY A 72 -0.87 -14.67 -13.37
CA GLY A 72 -1.36 -15.13 -12.07
C GLY A 72 -2.51 -16.15 -12.17
N THR A 73 -2.34 -17.25 -12.91
CA THR A 73 -3.34 -18.33 -12.95
C THR A 73 -2.72 -19.70 -13.15
N GLY A 74 -3.38 -20.73 -12.59
CA GLY A 74 -3.09 -22.14 -12.93
C GLY A 74 -4.00 -22.70 -14.01
N ASP A 75 -5.00 -21.96 -14.47
CA ASP A 75 -5.93 -22.39 -15.52
C ASP A 75 -5.29 -22.18 -16.91
N ARG A 76 -5.03 -23.29 -17.59
CA ARG A 76 -4.41 -23.30 -18.92
C ARG A 76 -5.33 -22.83 -20.05
N ALA A 77 -6.59 -22.57 -19.78
CA ALA A 77 -7.54 -22.02 -20.75
C ALA A 77 -7.33 -20.51 -20.99
N PHE A 78 -6.68 -19.80 -20.05
CA PHE A 78 -6.36 -18.40 -20.23
C PHE A 78 -5.13 -18.18 -21.10
N THR A 79 -5.20 -17.18 -21.98
CA THR A 79 -4.02 -16.52 -22.55
C THR A 79 -3.59 -15.37 -21.64
N PRO A 80 -2.33 -14.91 -21.69
CA PRO A 80 -1.87 -13.77 -20.90
C PRO A 80 -2.74 -12.51 -21.13
N GLU A 81 -3.09 -12.22 -22.39
CA GLU A 81 -3.91 -11.07 -22.78
C GLU A 81 -5.36 -11.20 -22.26
N GLY A 82 -5.93 -12.41 -22.36
CA GLY A 82 -7.27 -12.70 -21.87
C GLY A 82 -7.37 -12.58 -20.36
N LEU A 83 -6.35 -13.06 -19.63
CA LEU A 83 -6.27 -12.93 -18.18
C LEU A 83 -6.12 -11.46 -17.77
N ALA A 84 -5.22 -10.71 -18.42
CA ALA A 84 -5.04 -9.28 -18.14
C ALA A 84 -6.35 -8.50 -18.30
N ALA A 85 -7.07 -8.72 -19.40
CA ALA A 85 -8.36 -8.06 -19.64
C ALA A 85 -9.40 -8.43 -18.56
N THR A 86 -9.45 -9.70 -18.16
CA THR A 86 -10.35 -10.17 -17.09
C THR A 86 -10.03 -9.50 -15.77
N ARG A 87 -8.76 -9.50 -15.37
CA ARG A 87 -8.32 -8.93 -14.09
C ARG A 87 -8.49 -7.41 -14.02
N GLU A 88 -8.36 -6.70 -15.14
CA GLU A 88 -8.64 -5.25 -15.22
C GLU A 88 -10.12 -4.96 -14.95
N ILE A 89 -11.05 -5.76 -15.50
CA ILE A 89 -12.49 -5.65 -15.21
C ILE A 89 -12.78 -5.98 -13.75
N GLU A 90 -12.20 -7.04 -13.22
CA GLU A 90 -12.35 -7.45 -11.81
C GLU A 90 -11.88 -6.34 -10.86
N GLN A 91 -10.73 -5.73 -11.14
CA GLN A 91 -10.21 -4.61 -10.35
C GLN A 91 -11.14 -3.40 -10.37
N GLN A 92 -11.69 -3.05 -11.52
CA GLN A 92 -12.67 -1.96 -11.62
C GLN A 92 -13.97 -2.26 -10.85
N ASN A 93 -14.39 -3.54 -10.82
CA ASN A 93 -15.55 -3.95 -10.03
C ASN A 93 -15.24 -3.86 -8.52
N ALA A 94 -14.09 -4.33 -8.08
CA ALA A 94 -13.65 -4.23 -6.69
C ALA A 94 -13.55 -2.77 -6.22
N ALA A 95 -12.98 -1.90 -7.04
CA ALA A 95 -12.89 -0.46 -6.80
C ALA A 95 -14.27 0.17 -6.60
N ARG A 96 -15.27 -0.18 -7.43
CA ARG A 96 -16.66 0.30 -7.28
C ARG A 96 -17.29 -0.16 -5.97
N VAL A 97 -17.05 -1.39 -5.53
CA VAL A 97 -17.56 -1.91 -4.24
C VAL A 97 -17.04 -1.10 -3.07
N LEU A 98 -15.77 -0.71 -3.09
CA LEU A 98 -15.15 0.09 -2.03
C LEU A 98 -15.47 1.58 -2.14
N GLY A 99 -15.91 2.08 -3.30
CA GLY A 99 -16.09 3.51 -3.57
C GLY A 99 -14.79 4.23 -3.92
N VAL A 100 -13.78 3.50 -4.41
CA VAL A 100 -12.51 4.07 -4.91
C VAL A 100 -12.80 5.05 -6.04
N SER A 101 -12.16 6.22 -5.99
CA SER A 101 -12.43 7.32 -6.91
C SER A 101 -11.91 7.07 -8.33
N GLU A 102 -10.76 6.40 -8.43
CA GLU A 102 -10.09 6.14 -9.71
C GLU A 102 -9.14 4.94 -9.59
N VAL A 103 -9.04 4.16 -10.67
CA VAL A 103 -8.00 3.14 -10.84
C VAL A 103 -7.19 3.49 -12.08
N VAL A 104 -5.91 3.74 -11.90
CA VAL A 104 -4.94 4.01 -12.97
C VAL A 104 -4.14 2.74 -13.23
N PHE A 105 -4.14 2.26 -14.47
CA PHE A 105 -3.43 1.04 -14.86
C PHE A 105 -2.16 1.38 -15.65
N LEU A 106 -0.99 1.00 -15.14
CA LEU A 106 0.28 1.12 -15.85
C LEU A 106 0.53 -0.05 -16.82
N ARG A 107 -0.10 -1.19 -16.57
CA ARG A 107 -0.11 -2.38 -17.45
C ARG A 107 1.25 -3.01 -17.71
N TYR A 108 2.20 -2.92 -16.77
CA TYR A 108 3.40 -3.73 -16.83
C TYR A 108 3.05 -5.23 -16.77
N GLY A 109 3.91 -6.09 -17.35
CA GLY A 109 3.72 -7.53 -17.27
C GLY A 109 3.92 -8.05 -15.85
N ASP A 110 3.12 -9.04 -15.45
CA ASP A 110 3.28 -9.75 -14.18
C ASP A 110 4.62 -10.48 -14.13
N GLY A 111 5.38 -10.27 -13.05
CA GLY A 111 6.75 -10.78 -12.89
C GLY A 111 7.81 -10.01 -13.66
N GLU A 112 7.45 -8.91 -14.34
CA GLU A 112 8.35 -8.12 -15.19
C GLU A 112 8.60 -6.71 -14.66
N LEU A 113 7.95 -6.33 -13.56
CA LEU A 113 8.14 -5.00 -12.99
C LEU A 113 9.58 -4.81 -12.53
N GLU A 114 10.20 -3.73 -13.00
CA GLU A 114 11.54 -3.30 -12.60
C GLU A 114 11.51 -1.90 -12.02
N ASP A 115 12.33 -1.66 -11.00
CA ASP A 115 12.49 -0.34 -10.40
C ASP A 115 13.38 0.54 -11.30
N THR A 116 12.80 0.99 -12.42
CA THR A 116 13.46 1.89 -13.36
C THR A 116 13.13 3.35 -13.07
N TYR A 117 13.98 4.27 -13.53
CA TYR A 117 13.70 5.71 -13.46
C TYR A 117 12.37 6.06 -14.16
N GLN A 118 12.10 5.44 -15.31
CA GLN A 118 10.84 5.64 -16.03
C GLN A 118 9.63 5.22 -15.19
N TYR A 119 9.65 4.02 -14.59
CA TYR A 119 8.55 3.54 -13.76
C TYR A 119 8.34 4.43 -12.52
N ARG A 120 9.43 4.85 -11.84
CA ARG A 120 9.32 5.82 -10.75
C ARG A 120 8.69 7.13 -11.22
N GLY A 121 9.03 7.61 -12.44
CA GLY A 121 8.41 8.79 -13.05
C GLY A 121 6.91 8.66 -13.27
N GLU A 122 6.42 7.45 -13.60
CA GLU A 122 4.97 7.20 -13.72
C GLU A 122 4.27 7.25 -12.36
N VAL A 123 4.91 6.73 -11.30
CA VAL A 123 4.40 6.89 -9.92
C VAL A 123 4.41 8.35 -9.49
N VAL A 124 5.50 9.08 -9.74
CA VAL A 124 5.62 10.53 -9.47
C VAL A 124 4.51 11.32 -10.16
N ARG A 125 4.20 11.00 -11.42
CA ARG A 125 3.10 11.63 -12.17
C ARG A 125 1.76 11.50 -11.43
N GLN A 126 1.48 10.33 -10.86
CA GLN A 126 0.22 10.13 -10.13
C GLN A 126 0.24 10.85 -8.77
N ILE A 127 1.38 10.88 -8.08
CA ILE A 127 1.52 11.65 -6.84
C ILE A 127 1.27 13.15 -7.11
N ARG A 128 1.91 13.73 -8.13
CA ARG A 128 1.72 15.15 -8.50
C ARG A 128 0.29 15.45 -8.95
N ARG A 129 -0.35 14.52 -9.68
CA ARG A 129 -1.72 14.67 -10.18
C ARG A 129 -2.76 14.64 -9.07
N HIS A 130 -2.64 13.70 -8.15
CA HIS A 130 -3.65 13.46 -7.11
C HIS A 130 -3.34 14.13 -5.78
N LYS A 131 -2.10 14.53 -5.55
CA LYS A 131 -1.62 15.22 -4.34
C LYS A 131 -2.02 14.49 -3.06
N PRO A 132 -1.67 13.20 -2.90
CA PRO A 132 -2.06 12.42 -1.73
C PRO A 132 -1.34 12.91 -0.47
N ASP A 133 -2.06 12.92 0.66
CA ASP A 133 -1.47 13.14 1.98
C ASP A 133 -0.72 11.86 2.45
N VAL A 134 -1.25 10.70 2.07
CA VAL A 134 -0.74 9.36 2.41
C VAL A 134 -0.59 8.51 1.16
N ILE A 135 0.53 7.78 1.08
CA ILE A 135 0.73 6.73 0.08
C ILE A 135 0.68 5.35 0.75
N PHE A 136 -0.04 4.42 0.14
CA PHE A 136 0.02 3.01 0.52
C PHE A 136 0.92 2.24 -0.43
N GLY A 137 1.62 1.24 0.10
CA GLY A 137 2.38 0.27 -0.68
C GLY A 137 2.54 -1.04 0.08
N ILE A 138 3.04 -2.06 -0.60
CA ILE A 138 3.45 -3.28 0.09
C ILE A 138 4.84 -3.09 0.68
N ASP A 139 5.08 -3.62 1.89
CA ASP A 139 6.39 -3.50 2.54
C ASP A 139 7.47 -4.26 1.74
N PRO A 140 8.44 -3.56 1.13
CA PRO A 140 9.51 -4.20 0.37
C PRO A 140 10.62 -4.79 1.27
N TYR A 141 10.64 -4.47 2.55
CA TYR A 141 11.74 -4.76 3.50
C TYR A 141 11.44 -5.95 4.42
N ARG A 142 10.91 -7.03 3.88
CA ARG A 142 10.70 -8.25 4.65
C ARG A 142 12.02 -8.94 4.97
N VAL A 143 12.16 -9.43 6.20
CA VAL A 143 13.40 -10.03 6.73
C VAL A 143 13.32 -11.55 6.73
N THR A 144 12.17 -12.12 7.11
CA THR A 144 12.02 -13.55 7.36
C THR A 144 11.29 -14.27 6.22
N SER A 145 10.52 -13.54 5.41
CA SER A 145 9.74 -14.12 4.31
C SER A 145 10.10 -13.49 2.97
N HIS A 146 10.35 -14.33 1.95
CA HIS A 146 10.47 -13.84 0.58
C HIS A 146 9.11 -13.46 0.03
N THR A 147 9.05 -12.41 -0.78
CA THR A 147 7.83 -11.95 -1.44
C THR A 147 8.04 -11.84 -2.96
N HIS A 148 6.93 -11.75 -3.70
CA HIS A 148 6.96 -11.63 -5.15
C HIS A 148 7.85 -10.47 -5.60
N ARG A 149 8.51 -10.63 -6.75
CA ARG A 149 9.39 -9.60 -7.33
C ARG A 149 8.67 -8.25 -7.45
N ASP A 150 7.49 -8.25 -8.05
CA ASP A 150 6.72 -7.01 -8.28
C ASP A 150 6.29 -6.34 -6.99
N HIS A 151 6.06 -7.10 -5.92
CA HIS A 151 5.78 -6.56 -4.58
C HIS A 151 6.95 -5.72 -4.07
N ARG A 152 8.18 -6.19 -4.23
CA ARG A 152 9.36 -5.43 -3.79
C ARG A 152 9.58 -4.19 -4.63
N HIS A 153 9.48 -4.31 -5.96
CA HIS A 153 9.72 -3.19 -6.86
C HIS A 153 8.62 -2.11 -6.77
N SER A 154 7.35 -2.51 -6.63
CA SER A 154 6.26 -1.53 -6.44
C SER A 154 6.37 -0.80 -5.12
N GLY A 155 6.67 -1.52 -4.02
CA GLY A 155 6.84 -0.91 -2.70
C GLY A 155 8.03 0.04 -2.64
N GLN A 156 9.18 -0.36 -3.22
CA GLN A 156 10.38 0.48 -3.26
C GLN A 156 10.13 1.74 -4.11
N ALA A 157 9.58 1.58 -5.31
CA ALA A 157 9.31 2.72 -6.20
C ALA A 157 8.28 3.69 -5.59
N ALA A 158 7.29 3.17 -4.85
CA ALA A 158 6.33 4.01 -4.14
C ALA A 158 7.01 4.93 -3.12
N LEU A 159 7.93 4.36 -2.31
CA LEU A 159 8.68 5.12 -1.31
C LEU A 159 9.62 6.15 -1.94
N ASP A 160 10.41 5.75 -2.94
CA ASP A 160 11.36 6.64 -3.61
C ASP A 160 10.63 7.77 -4.34
N ALA A 161 9.52 7.46 -5.03
CA ALA A 161 8.71 8.47 -5.70
C ALA A 161 8.12 9.49 -4.72
N ALA A 162 7.64 9.03 -3.56
CA ALA A 162 7.01 9.90 -2.55
C ALA A 162 8.03 10.76 -1.81
N TYR A 163 9.18 10.19 -1.44
CA TYR A 163 10.15 10.89 -0.59
C TYR A 163 10.94 11.95 -1.35
N SER A 164 11.58 11.61 -2.50
CA SER A 164 12.48 12.60 -3.11
C SER A 164 11.99 13.14 -4.45
N TYR A 165 11.42 12.31 -5.31
CA TYR A 165 11.13 12.71 -6.68
C TYR A 165 9.90 13.60 -6.85
N ALA A 166 8.80 13.30 -6.14
CA ALA A 166 7.52 13.99 -6.38
C ALA A 166 7.55 15.47 -5.99
N TRP A 167 8.36 15.85 -5.00
CA TRP A 167 8.49 17.24 -4.53
C TRP A 167 9.67 18.00 -5.14
N SER A 168 10.57 17.30 -5.85
CA SER A 168 11.66 17.91 -6.59
C SER A 168 11.14 18.48 -7.91
N TRP A 169 11.39 19.73 -8.18
CA TRP A 169 11.08 20.36 -9.48
C TRP A 169 12.12 20.02 -10.57
N LEU A 170 13.26 19.44 -10.18
CA LEU A 170 14.33 19.01 -11.08
C LEU A 170 14.13 17.60 -11.60
N ASP A 171 13.36 16.77 -10.87
CA ASP A 171 13.03 15.42 -11.31
C ASP A 171 11.77 15.43 -12.19
N PHE A 172 11.84 14.76 -13.32
CA PHE A 172 10.73 14.69 -14.30
C PHE A 172 10.18 16.08 -14.66
N PRO A 173 11.02 17.05 -15.08
CA PRO A 173 10.61 18.42 -15.36
C PRO A 173 9.60 18.52 -16.51
N GLU A 174 9.56 17.53 -17.41
CA GLU A 174 8.57 17.45 -18.47
C GLU A 174 7.13 17.32 -17.94
N GLN A 175 6.92 16.69 -16.79
CA GLN A 175 5.61 16.60 -16.15
C GLN A 175 5.11 17.99 -15.70
N ILE A 176 6.03 18.86 -15.28
CA ILE A 176 5.70 20.22 -14.88
C ILE A 176 5.47 21.07 -16.14
N ALA A 177 6.44 21.07 -17.05
CA ALA A 177 6.42 21.96 -18.21
C ALA A 177 5.36 21.62 -19.25
N ALA A 178 5.11 20.33 -19.49
CA ALA A 178 4.17 19.89 -20.54
C ALA A 178 2.79 19.49 -20.00
N GLU A 179 2.71 18.99 -18.74
CA GLU A 179 1.45 18.50 -18.16
C GLU A 179 0.89 19.44 -17.07
N GLY A 180 1.64 20.46 -16.63
CA GLY A 180 1.23 21.39 -15.56
C GLY A 180 1.14 20.74 -14.18
N LEU A 181 1.86 19.65 -13.95
CA LEU A 181 1.83 18.90 -12.70
C LEU A 181 2.85 19.50 -11.72
N GLU A 182 2.36 20.27 -10.76
CA GLU A 182 3.20 20.88 -9.74
C GLU A 182 3.79 19.87 -8.75
N PRO A 183 5.02 20.10 -8.23
CA PRO A 183 5.61 19.30 -7.18
C PRO A 183 4.67 19.11 -5.99
N HIS A 184 4.72 17.93 -5.37
CA HIS A 184 3.90 17.60 -4.22
C HIS A 184 4.67 16.79 -3.20
N GLN A 185 4.48 17.11 -1.91
CA GLN A 185 5.11 16.44 -0.79
C GLN A 185 4.09 15.54 -0.10
N VAL A 186 4.34 14.23 -0.13
CA VAL A 186 3.55 13.24 0.61
C VAL A 186 3.97 13.30 2.08
N GLY A 187 3.03 13.19 3.01
CA GLY A 187 3.31 13.22 4.44
C GLY A 187 3.92 11.93 4.96
N GLU A 188 3.38 10.80 4.54
CA GLU A 188 3.78 9.49 5.05
C GLU A 188 3.38 8.34 4.12
N ALA A 189 4.04 7.19 4.33
CA ALA A 189 3.66 5.92 3.72
C ALA A 189 3.15 4.93 4.77
N LEU A 190 2.13 4.18 4.40
CA LEU A 190 1.59 3.04 5.15
C LEU A 190 1.82 1.76 4.35
N LEU A 191 2.70 0.91 4.85
CA LEU A 191 3.12 -0.31 4.15
C LEU A 191 2.41 -1.53 4.72
N TRP A 192 1.55 -2.16 3.90
CA TRP A 192 0.90 -3.42 4.29
C TRP A 192 1.81 -4.63 4.10
N GLY A 193 1.43 -5.74 4.71
CA GLY A 193 2.19 -6.99 4.62
C GLY A 193 3.54 -6.94 5.31
N SER A 194 3.76 -5.97 6.19
CA SER A 194 4.95 -5.87 7.02
C SER A 194 4.99 -6.98 8.08
N GLU A 195 6.17 -7.50 8.34
CA GLU A 195 6.43 -8.43 9.45
C GLU A 195 6.42 -7.72 10.82
N ARG A 196 6.57 -6.38 10.81
CA ARG A 196 6.65 -5.52 12.00
C ARG A 196 5.74 -4.30 11.85
N PRO A 197 4.41 -4.46 11.78
CA PRO A 197 3.51 -3.32 11.79
C PRO A 197 3.59 -2.60 13.13
N ASP A 198 3.65 -1.28 13.06
CA ASP A 198 3.74 -0.34 14.19
C ASP A 198 2.55 0.62 14.25
N THR A 199 1.81 0.74 13.15
CA THR A 199 0.67 1.64 12.98
C THR A 199 -0.56 0.87 12.56
N PHE A 200 -1.68 1.17 13.20
CA PHE A 200 -2.92 0.44 13.03
C PHE A 200 -4.08 1.39 12.72
N VAL A 201 -4.95 0.98 11.83
CA VAL A 201 -6.25 1.64 11.60
C VAL A 201 -7.33 0.76 12.19
N SER A 202 -7.99 1.27 13.25
CA SER A 202 -9.14 0.58 13.84
C SER A 202 -10.30 0.54 12.84
N ILE A 203 -10.86 -0.64 12.64
CA ILE A 203 -11.96 -0.90 11.70
C ILE A 203 -13.11 -1.62 12.41
N ASN A 204 -14.23 -1.82 11.74
CA ASN A 204 -15.35 -2.58 12.25
C ASN A 204 -15.77 -3.70 11.27
N GLU A 205 -16.75 -4.51 11.67
CA GLU A 205 -17.24 -5.64 10.86
C GLU A 205 -17.75 -5.19 9.48
N GLN A 206 -18.40 -4.02 9.38
CA GLN A 206 -18.88 -3.51 8.11
C GLN A 206 -17.74 -3.24 7.12
N HIS A 207 -16.62 -2.70 7.60
CA HIS A 207 -15.44 -2.47 6.76
C HIS A 207 -14.82 -3.80 6.29
N ILE A 208 -14.82 -4.83 7.16
CA ILE A 208 -14.35 -6.17 6.81
C ILE A 208 -15.26 -6.80 5.74
N LEU A 209 -16.59 -6.64 5.87
CA LEU A 209 -17.55 -7.11 4.88
C LEU A 209 -17.36 -6.41 3.53
N MET A 210 -17.11 -5.11 3.50
CA MET A 210 -16.81 -4.37 2.28
C MET A 210 -15.51 -4.84 1.62
N LYS A 211 -14.45 -5.05 2.40
CA LYS A 211 -13.19 -5.67 1.94
C LYS A 211 -13.44 -7.05 1.33
N ALA A 212 -14.21 -7.90 2.00
CA ALA A 212 -14.54 -9.24 1.52
C ALA A 212 -15.35 -9.20 0.22
N ALA A 213 -16.31 -8.28 0.12
CA ALA A 213 -17.11 -8.08 -1.08
C ALA A 213 -16.26 -7.61 -2.27
N ALA A 214 -15.31 -6.69 -2.04
CA ALA A 214 -14.37 -6.22 -3.05
C ALA A 214 -13.46 -7.35 -3.53
N LEU A 215 -12.82 -8.09 -2.62
CA LEU A 215 -11.99 -9.24 -2.97
C LEU A 215 -12.76 -10.31 -3.73
N SER A 216 -14.06 -10.45 -3.48
CA SER A 216 -14.89 -11.41 -4.21
C SER A 216 -15.13 -11.05 -5.68
N GLN A 217 -14.81 -9.81 -6.09
CA GLN A 217 -14.87 -9.40 -7.50
C GLN A 217 -13.73 -9.99 -8.34
N HIS A 218 -12.63 -10.41 -7.72
CA HIS A 218 -11.49 -11.03 -8.40
C HIS A 218 -11.74 -12.53 -8.59
N ALA A 219 -12.76 -12.86 -9.37
CA ALA A 219 -13.25 -14.22 -9.57
C ALA A 219 -12.17 -15.16 -10.14
N SER A 220 -11.30 -14.64 -11.01
CA SER A 220 -10.17 -15.39 -11.60
C SER A 220 -9.11 -15.79 -10.55
N GLN A 221 -9.10 -15.16 -9.38
CA GLN A 221 -8.13 -15.35 -8.29
C GLN A 221 -8.74 -16.04 -7.06
N ILE A 222 -10.04 -16.31 -7.07
CA ILE A 222 -10.72 -16.93 -5.94
C ILE A 222 -10.21 -18.35 -5.73
N SER A 223 -9.69 -18.60 -4.52
CA SER A 223 -9.28 -19.96 -4.09
C SER A 223 -10.49 -20.89 -3.94
N ALA A 224 -10.22 -22.21 -3.84
CA ALA A 224 -11.24 -23.23 -3.59
C ALA A 224 -12.02 -23.06 -2.26
N ARG A 225 -11.64 -22.10 -1.39
CA ARG A 225 -12.36 -21.80 -0.16
C ARG A 225 -13.74 -21.20 -0.45
N THR A 226 -14.72 -21.54 0.38
CA THR A 226 -16.04 -20.89 0.33
C THR A 226 -15.97 -19.41 0.73
N ALA A 227 -16.97 -18.61 0.34
CA ALA A 227 -17.05 -17.20 0.75
C ALA A 227 -17.03 -17.03 2.28
N SER A 228 -17.72 -17.91 3.01
CA SER A 228 -17.72 -17.91 4.48
C SER A 228 -16.33 -18.16 5.06
N GLN A 229 -15.61 -19.16 4.56
CA GLN A 229 -14.25 -19.46 5.04
C GLN A 229 -13.26 -18.33 4.74
N ARG A 230 -13.44 -17.62 3.61
CA ARG A 230 -12.62 -16.44 3.31
C ARG A 230 -12.92 -15.28 4.27
N LEU A 231 -14.19 -15.00 4.51
CA LEU A 231 -14.62 -13.96 5.44
C LEU A 231 -14.14 -14.24 6.87
N GLU A 232 -14.32 -15.47 7.37
CA GLU A 232 -13.83 -15.88 8.68
C GLU A 232 -12.34 -15.66 8.85
N ARG A 233 -11.54 -16.07 7.85
CA ARG A 233 -10.09 -15.85 7.87
C ARG A 233 -9.70 -14.38 7.84
N MET A 234 -10.39 -13.54 7.06
CA MET A 234 -10.16 -12.09 7.06
C MET A 234 -10.52 -11.45 8.38
N THR A 235 -11.67 -11.83 8.95
CA THR A 235 -12.11 -11.33 10.25
C THR A 235 -11.12 -11.69 11.35
N GLU A 236 -10.66 -12.94 11.36
CA GLU A 236 -9.65 -13.40 12.32
C GLU A 236 -8.30 -12.64 12.13
N GLY A 237 -7.86 -12.42 10.91
CA GLY A 237 -6.67 -11.62 10.62
C GLY A 237 -6.79 -10.19 11.17
N CYS A 238 -7.93 -9.53 10.96
CA CYS A 238 -8.19 -8.19 11.48
C CYS A 238 -8.30 -8.17 13.02
N ARG A 239 -8.89 -9.22 13.62
CA ARG A 239 -8.97 -9.38 15.07
C ARG A 239 -7.58 -9.48 15.70
N LEU A 240 -6.71 -10.32 15.14
CA LEU A 240 -5.33 -10.47 15.60
C LEU A 240 -4.52 -9.18 15.49
N GLN A 241 -4.75 -8.36 14.45
CA GLN A 241 -4.14 -7.03 14.38
C GLN A 241 -4.73 -6.08 15.42
N GLY A 242 -6.04 -6.15 15.67
CA GLY A 242 -6.72 -5.37 16.71
C GLY A 242 -6.17 -5.65 18.11
N GLU A 243 -5.92 -6.92 18.45
CA GLU A 243 -5.32 -7.31 19.74
C GLU A 243 -3.96 -6.66 19.98
N ARG A 244 -3.17 -6.45 18.93
CA ARG A 244 -1.84 -5.82 19.04
C ARG A 244 -1.89 -4.36 19.47
N CYS A 245 -3.01 -3.68 19.23
CA CYS A 245 -3.18 -2.26 19.52
C CYS A 245 -4.39 -1.93 20.41
N GLY A 246 -5.01 -2.96 21.01
CA GLY A 246 -6.08 -2.79 22.01
C GLY A 246 -7.44 -2.38 21.44
N VAL A 247 -7.74 -2.72 20.17
CA VAL A 247 -9.05 -2.50 19.54
C VAL A 247 -9.65 -3.82 19.04
N PRO A 248 -10.99 -3.91 18.80
CA PRO A 248 -11.61 -5.15 18.36
C PRO A 248 -11.06 -5.68 17.03
N TYR A 249 -10.90 -4.80 16.05
CA TYR A 249 -10.38 -5.12 14.71
C TYR A 249 -9.50 -4.00 14.21
N ALA A 250 -8.41 -4.33 13.52
CA ALA A 250 -7.55 -3.37 12.84
C ALA A 250 -6.95 -3.95 11.55
N GLU A 251 -6.50 -3.08 10.67
CA GLU A 251 -5.45 -3.36 9.69
C GLU A 251 -4.14 -2.73 10.16
N GLY A 252 -3.04 -3.49 10.07
CA GLY A 252 -1.72 -3.08 10.55
C GLY A 252 -0.77 -2.74 9.42
N PHE A 253 0.00 -1.70 9.61
CA PHE A 253 0.94 -1.13 8.65
C PHE A 253 2.28 -0.84 9.33
N ARG A 254 3.35 -0.83 8.55
CA ARG A 254 4.58 -0.15 8.90
C ARG A 254 4.49 1.29 8.39
N ARG A 255 4.64 2.25 9.28
CA ARG A 255 4.58 3.67 8.95
C ARG A 255 5.97 4.22 8.63
N ILE A 256 6.08 4.98 7.56
CA ILE A 256 7.26 5.75 7.22
C ILE A 256 6.84 7.21 7.05
N GLN A 257 7.32 8.09 7.92
CA GLN A 257 7.08 9.52 7.85
C GLN A 257 8.17 10.19 7.02
N PHE A 258 7.76 11.01 6.04
CA PHE A 258 8.69 11.71 5.17
C PHE A 258 9.06 13.11 5.67
N ASN A 259 8.22 13.70 6.52
CA ASN A 259 8.38 15.03 7.08
C ASN A 259 8.61 14.94 8.59
N LEU A 260 9.71 14.34 8.98
CA LEU A 260 10.20 14.50 10.34
C LEU A 260 10.66 15.95 10.50
N GLY A 261 10.14 16.67 11.51
CA GLY A 261 10.62 17.99 11.87
C GLY A 261 12.16 17.98 12.00
N SER A 262 12.81 19.13 11.75
CA SER A 262 14.27 19.23 11.75
C SER A 262 14.92 18.64 13.01
N ASP A 263 14.25 18.76 14.16
CA ASP A 263 14.75 18.25 15.44
C ASP A 263 14.62 16.72 15.56
N GLU A 264 13.56 16.14 15.01
CA GLU A 264 13.35 14.69 14.98
C GLU A 264 14.28 13.99 13.98
N TRP A 265 14.55 14.63 12.84
CA TRP A 265 15.49 14.11 11.85
C TRP A 265 16.90 13.95 12.45
N TRP A 266 17.36 14.93 13.24
CA TRP A 266 18.65 14.88 13.92
C TRP A 266 18.73 13.80 15.01
N LEU A 267 17.62 13.49 15.67
CA LEU A 267 17.56 12.41 16.67
C LEU A 267 17.70 11.02 16.04
N LEU A 268 17.21 10.83 14.84
CA LEU A 268 17.28 9.55 14.12
C LEU A 268 18.61 9.31 13.40
N ASN A 269 19.37 10.38 13.12
CA ASN A 269 20.61 10.31 12.34
C ASN A 269 21.88 10.62 13.17
N ARG A 270 21.79 10.56 14.50
CA ARG A 270 22.94 10.59 15.43
C ARG A 270 23.29 9.17 15.89
#